data_4ab08adaf620f1a87f2623280852f42f
#
_entry.id   4ab08adaf620f1a87f2623280852f42f
#
_cell.length_a   1.000
_cell.length_b   1.000
_cell.length_c   1.000
_cell.angle_alpha   90.00
_cell.angle_beta   90.00
_cell.angle_gamma   90.00
#
_symmetry.space_group_name_H-M   'P 1'
#
loop_
_entity.id
_entity.type
_entity.pdbx_description
1 polymer ?
#
loop_
_entity_poly.entity_id
_entity_poly.type
_entity_poly.pdbx_seq_one_letter_code
_entity_poly.pdbx_strand_id
1 'polypeptide(L)'
;MSATTPRIPLLERDKVTPETQAIYDALLAQRGVVPNMFKVLSYNPGIAAAMAGFLKALLSDGALKGWYKELVAVRISTLMHSEYAIKAHNASARKKGASEEQIAGVPDFENGPYSGKEKLGFRLADRLHRGPQEVDDAFYAELKKEFADTELVELFLTAAAFEMFPRFIDGLRIPVTPLPAPK
;
A
#
# COMPACT_ATOMS: atom_id res chain seq x y z
N MET A 1 14.40 21.42 -2.08
CA MET A 1 15.01 20.07 -2.06
C MET A 1 15.34 19.69 -3.48
N SER A 2 16.60 19.34 -3.78
CA SER A 2 17.01 18.92 -5.12
C SER A 2 16.21 17.66 -5.50
N ALA A 3 15.59 17.66 -6.68
CA ALA A 3 14.88 16.50 -7.19
C ALA A 3 15.88 15.34 -7.27
N THR A 4 15.70 14.33 -6.43
CA THR A 4 16.56 13.15 -6.43
C THR A 4 16.29 12.36 -7.71
N THR A 5 17.29 12.28 -8.59
CA THR A 5 17.21 11.50 -9.82
C THR A 5 16.99 10.02 -9.46
N PRO A 6 16.01 9.33 -10.05
CA PRO A 6 15.82 7.91 -9.81
C PRO A 6 17.05 7.12 -10.26
N ARG A 7 17.37 6.03 -9.52
CA ARG A 7 18.52 5.17 -9.84
C ARG A 7 18.31 4.35 -11.11
N ILE A 8 17.06 4.08 -11.46
CA ILE A 8 16.64 3.40 -12.69
C ILE A 8 15.68 4.33 -13.42
N PRO A 9 15.90 4.64 -14.72
CA PRO A 9 15.00 5.48 -15.48
C PRO A 9 13.57 4.94 -15.50
N LEU A 10 12.58 5.82 -15.51
CA LEU A 10 11.18 5.43 -15.66
C LEU A 10 10.92 5.04 -17.12
N LEU A 11 10.37 3.85 -17.36
CA LEU A 11 9.95 3.43 -18.68
C LEU A 11 8.57 4.04 -19.01
N GLU A 12 8.53 4.89 -20.03
CA GLU A 12 7.28 5.42 -20.55
C GLU A 12 6.59 4.39 -21.46
N ARG A 13 5.31 4.63 -21.77
CA ARG A 13 4.46 3.66 -22.47
C ARG A 13 5.03 3.23 -23.83
N ASP A 14 5.68 4.13 -24.56
CA ASP A 14 6.31 3.87 -25.87
C ASP A 14 7.59 3.03 -25.78
N LYS A 15 8.12 2.80 -24.60
CA LYS A 15 9.36 2.04 -24.34
C LYS A 15 9.11 0.64 -23.78
N VAL A 16 7.88 0.22 -23.64
CA VAL A 16 7.51 -1.08 -23.07
C VAL A 16 6.82 -1.97 -24.09
N THR A 17 6.79 -3.30 -23.81
CA THR A 17 6.14 -4.28 -24.68
C THR A 17 4.60 -4.09 -24.74
N PRO A 18 3.91 -4.59 -25.75
CA PRO A 18 2.44 -4.51 -25.83
C PRO A 18 1.74 -5.07 -24.59
N GLU A 19 2.26 -6.15 -23.99
CA GLU A 19 1.72 -6.76 -22.77
C GLU A 19 1.83 -5.79 -21.59
N THR A 20 2.97 -5.11 -21.48
CA THR A 20 3.19 -4.09 -20.43
C THR A 20 2.36 -2.84 -20.68
N GLN A 21 2.15 -2.45 -21.95
CA GLN A 21 1.23 -1.35 -22.30
C GLN A 21 -0.19 -1.64 -21.81
N ALA A 22 -0.67 -2.87 -21.95
CA ALA A 22 -1.98 -3.27 -21.44
C ALA A 22 -2.08 -3.12 -19.91
N ILE A 23 -0.99 -3.42 -19.16
CA ILE A 23 -0.93 -3.17 -17.71
C ILE A 23 -1.01 -1.67 -17.42
N TYR A 24 -0.27 -0.85 -18.16
CA TYR A 24 -0.30 0.61 -18.01
C TYR A 24 -1.69 1.18 -18.27
N ASP A 25 -2.34 0.72 -19.32
CA ASP A 25 -3.70 1.16 -19.69
C ASP A 25 -4.73 0.77 -18.61
N ALA A 26 -4.60 -0.42 -18.03
CA ALA A 26 -5.43 -0.85 -16.90
C ALA A 26 -5.18 0.00 -15.64
N LEU A 27 -3.93 0.29 -15.31
CA LEU A 27 -3.56 1.15 -14.18
C LEU A 27 -4.05 2.59 -14.39
N LEU A 28 -3.89 3.11 -15.60
CA LEU A 28 -4.39 4.44 -15.96
C LEU A 28 -5.91 4.54 -15.82
N ALA A 29 -6.65 3.54 -16.32
CA ALA A 29 -8.10 3.48 -16.20
C ALA A 29 -8.56 3.40 -14.73
N GLN A 30 -7.87 2.60 -13.92
CA GLN A 30 -8.22 2.40 -12.52
C GLN A 30 -7.82 3.59 -11.62
N ARG A 31 -6.63 4.16 -11.83
CA ARG A 31 -5.99 5.12 -10.92
C ARG A 31 -5.91 6.55 -11.47
N GLY A 32 -6.13 6.75 -12.77
CA GLY A 32 -5.95 8.02 -13.46
C GLY A 32 -4.48 8.32 -13.78
N VAL A 33 -3.57 7.43 -13.42
CA VAL A 33 -2.12 7.58 -13.64
C VAL A 33 -1.46 6.20 -13.61
N VAL A 34 -0.37 6.04 -14.35
CA VAL A 34 0.52 4.87 -14.21
C VAL A 34 1.50 5.16 -13.07
N PRO A 35 1.45 4.43 -11.94
CA PRO A 35 2.38 4.69 -10.84
C PRO A 35 3.84 4.50 -11.26
N ASN A 36 4.72 5.41 -10.84
CA ASN A 36 6.14 5.37 -11.19
C ASN A 36 6.83 4.06 -10.77
N MET A 37 6.37 3.42 -9.69
CA MET A 37 6.81 2.09 -9.30
C MET A 37 6.64 1.09 -10.44
N PHE A 38 5.49 1.10 -11.13
CA PHE A 38 5.26 0.20 -12.27
C PHE A 38 6.13 0.53 -13.47
N LYS A 39 6.47 1.81 -13.69
CA LYS A 39 7.41 2.19 -14.75
C LYS A 39 8.82 1.63 -14.52
N VAL A 40 9.19 1.39 -13.26
CA VAL A 40 10.45 0.71 -12.91
C VAL A 40 10.29 -0.81 -12.93
N LEU A 41 9.22 -1.36 -12.38
CA LEU A 41 8.95 -2.82 -12.43
C LEU A 41 8.90 -3.35 -13.86
N SER A 42 8.53 -2.52 -14.83
CA SER A 42 8.38 -2.89 -16.24
C SER A 42 9.68 -3.21 -16.97
N TYR A 43 10.84 -3.02 -16.35
CA TYR A 43 12.08 -3.63 -16.80
C TYR A 43 12.04 -5.16 -16.76
N ASN A 44 11.12 -5.73 -15.95
CA ASN A 44 10.76 -7.14 -15.97
C ASN A 44 9.22 -7.25 -16.11
N PRO A 45 8.70 -7.44 -17.35
CA PRO A 45 7.26 -7.49 -17.58
C PRO A 45 6.51 -8.54 -16.76
N GLY A 46 7.12 -9.71 -16.53
CA GLY A 46 6.54 -10.78 -15.72
C GLY A 46 6.36 -10.36 -14.26
N ILE A 47 7.35 -9.67 -13.68
CA ILE A 47 7.25 -9.12 -12.31
C ILE A 47 6.18 -8.03 -12.26
N ALA A 48 6.16 -7.12 -13.24
CA ALA A 48 5.16 -6.06 -13.29
C ALA A 48 3.72 -6.61 -13.34
N ALA A 49 3.48 -7.63 -14.17
CA ALA A 49 2.19 -8.30 -14.27
C ALA A 49 1.79 -8.99 -12.94
N ALA A 50 2.69 -9.77 -12.36
CA ALA A 50 2.46 -10.45 -11.09
C ALA A 50 2.16 -9.47 -9.96
N MET A 51 2.91 -8.36 -9.87
CA MET A 51 2.69 -7.32 -8.85
C MET A 51 1.37 -6.58 -9.06
N ALA A 52 0.97 -6.30 -10.30
CA ALA A 52 -0.32 -5.69 -10.59
C ALA A 52 -1.48 -6.61 -10.14
N GLY A 53 -1.39 -7.90 -10.44
CA GLY A 53 -2.35 -8.90 -9.99
C GLY A 53 -2.39 -9.04 -8.47
N PHE A 54 -1.23 -9.15 -7.84
CA PHE A 54 -1.10 -9.25 -6.39
C PHE A 54 -1.72 -8.04 -5.67
N LEU A 55 -1.34 -6.82 -6.04
CA LEU A 55 -1.87 -5.61 -5.43
C LEU A 55 -3.37 -5.44 -5.67
N LYS A 56 -3.86 -5.82 -6.85
CA LYS A 56 -5.30 -5.82 -7.13
C LYS A 56 -6.04 -6.78 -6.20
N ALA A 57 -5.55 -8.01 -6.05
CA ALA A 57 -6.18 -9.02 -5.19
C ALA A 57 -6.12 -8.58 -3.72
N LEU A 58 -4.94 -8.15 -3.23
CA LEU A 58 -4.73 -7.78 -1.84
C LEU A 58 -5.57 -6.58 -1.41
N LEU A 59 -5.62 -5.53 -2.22
CA LEU A 59 -6.23 -4.24 -1.84
C LEU A 59 -7.68 -4.08 -2.28
N SER A 60 -8.27 -5.01 -3.01
CA SER A 60 -9.71 -5.00 -3.30
C SER A 60 -10.53 -5.33 -2.06
N ASP A 61 -11.82 -5.01 -2.05
CA ASP A 61 -12.74 -5.51 -1.03
C ASP A 61 -12.68 -7.05 -1.01
N GLY A 62 -12.55 -7.59 0.20
CA GLY A 62 -12.49 -9.00 0.49
C GLY A 62 -13.12 -9.25 1.84
N ALA A 63 -12.49 -10.07 2.69
CA ALA A 63 -12.90 -10.23 4.08
C ALA A 63 -12.79 -8.91 4.85
N LEU A 64 -11.73 -8.14 4.56
CA LEU A 64 -11.57 -6.76 5.02
C LEU A 64 -11.93 -5.78 3.91
N LYS A 65 -12.41 -4.60 4.30
CA LYS A 65 -12.68 -3.51 3.37
C LYS A 65 -11.39 -2.95 2.76
N GLY A 66 -11.41 -2.71 1.45
CA GLY A 66 -10.24 -2.20 0.72
C GLY A 66 -9.74 -0.86 1.25
N TRP A 67 -10.63 0.05 1.68
CA TRP A 67 -10.22 1.31 2.28
C TRP A 67 -9.40 1.10 3.56
N TYR A 68 -9.77 0.13 4.39
CA TYR A 68 -9.05 -0.16 5.63
C TYR A 68 -7.68 -0.78 5.35
N LYS A 69 -7.57 -1.69 4.39
CA LYS A 69 -6.28 -2.25 3.94
C LYS A 69 -5.35 -1.15 3.40
N GLU A 70 -5.89 -0.16 2.69
CA GLU A 70 -5.10 1.01 2.30
C GLU A 70 -4.60 1.81 3.50
N LEU A 71 -5.41 1.99 4.55
CA LEU A 71 -4.97 2.68 5.77
C LEU A 71 -3.92 1.88 6.56
N VAL A 72 -4.00 0.54 6.57
CA VAL A 72 -2.92 -0.31 7.11
C VAL A 72 -1.62 -0.09 6.32
N ALA A 73 -1.71 -0.01 4.99
CA ALA A 73 -0.56 0.34 4.15
C ALA A 73 -0.01 1.74 4.46
N VAL A 74 -0.88 2.72 4.70
CA VAL A 74 -0.48 4.08 5.15
C VAL A 74 0.24 4.00 6.49
N ARG A 75 -0.25 3.19 7.45
CA ARG A 75 0.41 3.03 8.75
C ARG A 75 1.83 2.54 8.61
N ILE A 76 2.06 1.44 7.90
CA ILE A 76 3.41 0.91 7.62
C ILE A 76 4.26 1.96 6.90
N SER A 77 3.71 2.61 5.88
CA SER A 77 4.42 3.63 5.11
C SER A 77 4.84 4.83 5.97
N THR A 78 4.02 5.18 6.97
CA THR A 78 4.33 6.23 7.97
C THR A 78 5.49 5.81 8.86
N LEU A 79 5.47 4.58 9.38
CA LEU A 79 6.57 4.03 10.18
C LEU A 79 7.88 3.96 9.39
N MET A 80 7.80 3.69 8.10
CA MET A 80 8.95 3.64 7.19
C MET A 80 9.36 5.01 6.61
N HIS A 81 8.64 6.09 6.94
CA HIS A 81 8.87 7.44 6.42
C HIS A 81 8.84 7.53 4.88
N SER A 82 8.07 6.68 4.21
CA SER A 82 7.96 6.65 2.76
C SER A 82 6.91 7.62 2.23
N GLU A 83 7.34 8.81 1.85
CA GLU A 83 6.45 9.86 1.30
C GLU A 83 5.67 9.36 0.06
N TYR A 84 6.34 8.60 -0.81
CA TYR A 84 5.72 8.00 -1.99
C TYR A 84 4.52 7.14 -1.62
N ALA A 85 4.73 6.20 -0.71
CA ALA A 85 3.70 5.23 -0.35
C ALA A 85 2.55 5.90 0.43
N ILE A 86 2.84 6.81 1.37
CA ILE A 86 1.83 7.59 2.10
C ILE A 86 0.90 8.32 1.13
N LYS A 87 1.45 9.08 0.17
CA LYS A 87 0.63 9.82 -0.81
C LYS A 87 -0.21 8.91 -1.68
N ALA A 88 0.38 7.82 -2.19
CA ALA A 88 -0.30 6.88 -3.06
C ALA A 88 -1.48 6.19 -2.35
N HIS A 89 -1.27 5.72 -1.11
CA HIS A 89 -2.27 4.98 -0.36
C HIS A 89 -3.34 5.88 0.27
N ASN A 90 -3.01 7.12 0.69
CA ASN A 90 -4.02 8.11 1.08
C ASN A 90 -5.00 8.40 -0.07
N ALA A 91 -4.50 8.60 -1.29
CA ALA A 91 -5.35 8.83 -2.45
C ALA A 91 -6.22 7.60 -2.78
N SER A 92 -5.67 6.39 -2.63
CA SER A 92 -6.40 5.15 -2.87
C SER A 92 -7.45 4.87 -1.79
N ALA A 93 -7.12 5.10 -0.51
CA ALA A 93 -8.05 4.98 0.62
C ALA A 93 -9.26 5.89 0.45
N ARG A 94 -9.02 7.17 0.11
CA ARG A 94 -10.08 8.15 -0.19
C ARG A 94 -10.99 7.66 -1.31
N LYS A 95 -10.42 7.20 -2.41
CA LYS A 95 -11.19 6.67 -3.54
C LYS A 95 -12.05 5.46 -3.17
N LYS A 96 -11.62 4.66 -2.19
CA LYS A 96 -12.33 3.48 -1.68
C LYS A 96 -13.30 3.78 -0.54
N GLY A 97 -13.43 5.03 -0.14
CA GLY A 97 -14.43 5.48 0.84
C GLY A 97 -13.94 5.75 2.25
N ALA A 98 -12.63 5.79 2.49
CA ALA A 98 -12.10 6.30 3.75
C ALA A 98 -12.40 7.81 3.88
N SER A 99 -12.81 8.25 5.05
CA SER A 99 -13.01 9.66 5.34
C SER A 99 -11.68 10.40 5.50
N GLU A 100 -11.67 11.72 5.31
CA GLU A 100 -10.47 12.54 5.55
C GLU A 100 -10.02 12.46 7.00
N GLU A 101 -10.94 12.34 7.93
CA GLU A 101 -10.66 12.18 9.35
C GLU A 101 -9.96 10.83 9.63
N GLN A 102 -10.43 9.74 8.99
CA GLN A 102 -9.74 8.45 9.07
C GLN A 102 -8.34 8.53 8.47
N ILE A 103 -8.18 9.13 7.28
CA ILE A 103 -6.86 9.28 6.64
C ILE A 103 -5.90 10.08 7.52
N ALA A 104 -6.36 11.21 8.06
CA ALA A 104 -5.56 12.06 8.93
C ALA A 104 -5.23 11.41 10.29
N GLY A 105 -6.10 10.52 10.77
CA GLY A 105 -5.95 9.86 12.06
C GLY A 105 -4.94 8.71 12.09
N VAL A 106 -4.46 8.21 10.95
CA VAL A 106 -3.56 7.03 10.91
C VAL A 106 -2.29 7.20 11.74
N PRO A 107 -1.59 8.34 11.77
CA PRO A 107 -0.38 8.50 12.60
C PRO A 107 -0.66 8.34 14.10
N ASP A 108 -1.81 8.78 14.56
CA ASP A 108 -2.27 8.66 15.96
C ASP A 108 -3.60 7.88 16.01
N PHE A 109 -3.58 6.66 15.48
CA PHE A 109 -4.76 5.84 15.32
C PHE A 109 -5.46 5.50 16.64
N GLU A 110 -4.73 5.49 17.75
CA GLU A 110 -5.33 5.19 19.07
C GLU A 110 -6.36 6.25 19.47
N ASN A 111 -6.15 7.51 19.12
CA ASN A 111 -7.09 8.61 19.32
C ASN A 111 -7.96 8.88 18.08
N GLY A 112 -7.71 8.16 16.98
CA GLY A 112 -8.41 8.33 15.72
C GLY A 112 -9.82 7.72 15.70
N PRO A 113 -10.60 8.01 14.63
CA PRO A 113 -12.00 7.62 14.47
C PRO A 113 -12.14 6.15 14.01
N TYR A 114 -11.53 5.23 14.73
CA TYR A 114 -11.51 3.81 14.41
C TYR A 114 -12.17 2.98 15.50
N SER A 115 -12.80 1.88 15.08
CA SER A 115 -13.30 0.86 15.99
C SER A 115 -12.16 0.15 16.75
N GLY A 116 -12.48 -0.52 17.85
CA GLY A 116 -11.51 -1.33 18.59
C GLY A 116 -10.84 -2.38 17.70
N LYS A 117 -11.59 -3.03 16.81
CA LYS A 117 -11.10 -3.99 15.83
C LYS A 117 -10.09 -3.37 14.87
N GLU A 118 -10.39 -2.20 14.31
CA GLU A 118 -9.49 -1.51 13.37
C GLU A 118 -8.21 -1.05 14.07
N LYS A 119 -8.31 -0.53 15.30
CA LYS A 119 -7.13 -0.18 16.13
C LYS A 119 -6.25 -1.38 16.40
N LEU A 120 -6.85 -2.53 16.68
CA LEU A 120 -6.11 -3.78 16.89
C LEU A 120 -5.33 -4.20 15.64
N GLY A 121 -5.89 -4.00 14.44
CA GLY A 121 -5.17 -4.27 13.19
C GLY A 121 -4.02 -3.28 12.93
N PHE A 122 -4.14 -2.01 13.32
CA PHE A 122 -3.01 -1.09 13.27
C PHE A 122 -1.91 -1.45 14.29
N ARG A 123 -2.29 -1.94 15.48
CA ARG A 123 -1.32 -2.48 16.45
C ARG A 123 -0.56 -3.69 15.89
N LEU A 124 -1.25 -4.55 15.11
CA LEU A 124 -0.58 -5.63 14.39
C LEU A 124 0.45 -5.09 13.39
N ALA A 125 0.09 -4.08 12.60
CA ALA A 125 1.03 -3.44 11.69
C ALA A 125 2.27 -2.89 12.43
N ASP A 126 2.07 -2.21 13.56
CA ASP A 126 3.16 -1.70 14.41
C ASP A 126 4.07 -2.81 14.94
N ARG A 127 3.49 -3.92 15.39
CA ARG A 127 4.26 -5.06 15.89
C ARG A 127 5.06 -5.73 14.79
N LEU A 128 4.44 -6.01 13.63
CA LEU A 128 5.13 -6.60 12.47
C LEU A 128 6.26 -5.71 11.97
N HIS A 129 6.08 -4.38 12.00
CA HIS A 129 7.13 -3.43 11.63
C HIS A 129 8.34 -3.52 12.56
N ARG A 130 8.14 -3.66 13.87
CA ARG A 130 9.26 -3.85 14.82
C ARG A 130 9.93 -5.21 14.68
N GLY A 131 9.14 -6.25 14.36
CA GLY A 131 9.62 -7.59 14.09
C GLY A 131 8.52 -8.63 14.28
N PRO A 132 8.52 -9.73 13.48
CA PRO A 132 7.47 -10.73 13.55
C PRO A 132 7.35 -11.41 14.93
N GLN A 133 8.41 -11.44 15.71
CA GLN A 133 8.45 -11.97 17.08
C GLN A 133 7.66 -11.11 18.08
N GLU A 134 7.34 -9.87 17.74
CA GLU A 134 6.47 -9.00 18.55
C GLU A 134 4.99 -9.44 18.53
N VAL A 135 4.63 -10.31 17.59
CA VAL A 135 3.31 -10.95 17.53
C VAL A 135 3.38 -12.24 18.34
N ASP A 136 3.36 -12.09 19.67
CA ASP A 136 3.34 -13.22 20.60
C ASP A 136 1.98 -13.92 20.65
N ASP A 137 1.94 -15.08 21.31
CA ASP A 137 0.72 -15.90 21.42
C ASP A 137 -0.42 -15.16 22.13
N ALA A 138 -0.11 -14.30 23.10
CA ALA A 138 -1.13 -13.55 23.82
C ALA A 138 -1.79 -12.50 22.91
N PHE A 139 -1.00 -11.75 22.15
CA PHE A 139 -1.51 -10.80 21.18
C PHE A 139 -2.24 -11.49 20.02
N TYR A 140 -1.72 -12.63 19.55
CA TYR A 140 -2.41 -13.41 18.53
C TYR A 140 -3.78 -13.91 19.03
N ALA A 141 -3.88 -14.31 20.30
CA ALA A 141 -5.16 -14.68 20.89
C ALA A 141 -6.16 -13.51 20.99
N GLU A 142 -5.69 -12.27 21.18
CA GLU A 142 -6.54 -11.08 21.08
C GLU A 142 -7.05 -10.88 19.64
N LEU A 143 -6.17 -10.99 18.64
CA LEU A 143 -6.55 -10.91 17.23
C LEU A 143 -7.62 -11.93 16.87
N LYS A 144 -7.48 -13.16 17.34
CA LYS A 144 -8.44 -14.27 17.08
C LYS A 144 -9.83 -14.05 17.68
N LYS A 145 -9.98 -13.18 18.68
CA LYS A 145 -11.30 -12.80 19.23
C LYS A 145 -12.05 -11.84 18.30
N GLU A 146 -11.32 -11.00 17.57
CA GLU A 146 -11.90 -9.92 16.76
C GLU A 146 -11.93 -10.24 15.25
N PHE A 147 -11.01 -11.08 14.77
CA PHE A 147 -10.82 -11.34 13.35
C PHE A 147 -11.03 -12.83 13.03
N ALA A 148 -11.75 -13.10 11.94
CA ALA A 148 -11.77 -14.41 11.31
C ALA A 148 -10.41 -14.72 10.64
N ASP A 149 -10.12 -16.01 10.40
CA ASP A 149 -8.87 -16.43 9.75
C ASP A 149 -8.66 -15.79 8.38
N THR A 150 -9.72 -15.63 7.60
CA THR A 150 -9.68 -14.96 6.30
C THR A 150 -9.30 -13.48 6.42
N GLU A 151 -9.80 -12.78 7.45
CA GLU A 151 -9.43 -11.39 7.73
C GLU A 151 -7.99 -11.29 8.20
N LEU A 152 -7.52 -12.22 9.05
CA LEU A 152 -6.15 -12.26 9.52
C LEU A 152 -5.16 -12.47 8.38
N VAL A 153 -5.44 -13.39 7.43
CA VAL A 153 -4.58 -13.59 6.25
C VAL A 153 -4.46 -12.30 5.45
N GLU A 154 -5.57 -11.61 5.18
CA GLU A 154 -5.53 -10.34 4.45
C GLU A 154 -4.77 -9.25 5.23
N LEU A 155 -4.98 -9.17 6.54
CA LEU A 155 -4.37 -8.15 7.40
C LEU A 155 -2.86 -8.34 7.52
N PHE A 156 -2.41 -9.56 7.86
CA PHE A 156 -0.98 -9.90 7.96
C PHE A 156 -0.27 -9.69 6.64
N LEU A 157 -0.89 -10.16 5.54
CA LEU A 157 -0.27 -10.03 4.22
C LEU A 157 -0.22 -8.55 3.77
N THR A 158 -1.24 -7.75 4.10
CA THR A 158 -1.21 -6.31 3.82
C THR A 158 -0.07 -5.64 4.57
N ALA A 159 0.05 -5.84 5.88
CA ALA A 159 1.13 -5.25 6.66
C ALA A 159 2.51 -5.68 6.14
N ALA A 160 2.73 -6.99 5.91
CA ALA A 160 4.00 -7.51 5.41
C ALA A 160 4.35 -7.02 4.00
N ALA A 161 3.39 -6.96 3.08
CA ALA A 161 3.63 -6.47 1.72
C ALA A 161 4.08 -5.01 1.71
N PHE A 162 3.50 -4.18 2.58
CA PHE A 162 3.85 -2.76 2.65
C PHE A 162 5.15 -2.48 3.43
N GLU A 163 5.77 -3.48 4.04
CA GLU A 163 7.18 -3.45 4.41
C GLU A 163 8.13 -3.60 3.21
N MET A 164 7.73 -4.36 2.21
CA MET A 164 8.54 -4.60 1.02
C MET A 164 8.58 -3.41 0.06
N PHE A 165 7.42 -2.82 -0.25
CA PHE A 165 7.31 -1.80 -1.29
C PHE A 165 8.08 -0.51 -1.00
N PRO A 166 8.01 0.10 0.19
CA PRO A 166 8.83 1.28 0.52
C PRO A 166 10.32 0.99 0.38
N ARG A 167 10.81 -0.17 0.81
CA ARG A 167 12.22 -0.54 0.64
C ARG A 167 12.66 -0.56 -0.83
N PHE A 168 11.82 -1.08 -1.70
CA PHE A 168 12.07 -1.09 -3.15
C PHE A 168 12.02 0.32 -3.74
N ILE A 169 10.97 1.07 -3.41
CA ILE A 169 10.71 2.41 -3.97
C ILE A 169 11.79 3.40 -3.53
N ASP A 170 12.01 3.51 -2.23
CA ASP A 170 12.93 4.49 -1.66
C ASP A 170 14.39 4.07 -1.89
N GLY A 171 14.67 2.76 -1.88
CA GLY A 171 15.97 2.20 -2.23
C GLY A 171 16.40 2.54 -3.66
N LEU A 172 15.47 2.61 -4.60
CA LEU A 172 15.70 3.01 -5.99
C LEU A 172 15.47 4.51 -6.25
N ARG A 173 15.08 5.27 -5.22
CA ARG A 173 14.76 6.71 -5.34
C ARG A 173 13.68 6.98 -6.38
N ILE A 174 12.66 6.11 -6.42
CA ILE A 174 11.53 6.28 -7.35
C ILE A 174 10.75 7.53 -6.94
N PRO A 175 10.60 8.53 -7.80
CA PRO A 175 9.92 9.76 -7.44
C PRO A 175 8.42 9.51 -7.19
N VAL A 176 7.84 10.31 -6.30
CA VAL A 176 6.39 10.29 -6.06
C VAL A 176 5.65 10.45 -7.39
N THR A 177 4.65 9.61 -7.59
CA THR A 177 3.79 9.70 -8.79
C THR A 177 2.92 10.94 -8.68
N PRO A 178 2.97 11.88 -9.63
CA PRO A 178 2.03 12.99 -9.67
C PRO A 178 0.61 12.46 -9.80
N LEU A 179 -0.24 12.79 -8.84
CA LEU A 179 -1.65 12.42 -8.92
C LEU A 179 -2.38 13.37 -9.87
N PRO A 180 -3.40 12.88 -10.63
CA PRO A 180 -4.22 13.75 -11.45
C PRO A 180 -4.93 14.76 -10.54
N ALA A 181 -5.11 15.99 -11.06
CA ALA A 181 -5.89 17.01 -10.36
C ALA A 181 -7.29 16.45 -10.03
N PRO A 182 -7.88 16.76 -8.87
CA PRO A 182 -9.25 16.39 -8.58
C PRO A 182 -10.18 17.00 -9.65
N LYS A 183 -11.08 16.16 -10.16
CA LYS A 183 -12.12 16.61 -11.10
C LYS A 183 -13.18 17.39 -10.38
#